data_7546bb850547dcf55cea63b6a12af458
#
_entry.id   7546bb850547dcf55cea63b6a12af458
#
_cell.length_a   1.000
_cell.length_b   1.000
_cell.length_c   1.000
_cell.angle_alpha   90.00
_cell.angle_beta   90.00
_cell.angle_gamma   90.00
#
_symmetry.space_group_name_H-M   'P 1'
#
loop_
_entity.id
_entity.type
_entity.pdbx_description
1 polymer ?
#
loop_
_entity_poly.entity_id
_entity_poly.type
_entity_poly.pdbx_seq_one_letter_code
_entity_poly.pdbx_strand_id
1 'polypeptide(L)'
;ALIDYFRKYGDKYDIDWLLMAAQGYQESRLDHAARSAVGAIGVMQVMPATGKDLGVGDITEVEANIHAGIKYMRWMMDHYYGDEPMTKLDKALFAFASYNAGAGRISQLRKEAAKRGLDPNVWFHNVEFVVADRIGSETVTYVGNIYKYYIAYHLLIEARDEREQAREKMKNLNEGAP
;
A
#
# COMPACT_ATOMS: atom_id res chain seq x y z
N ALA A 1 -8.67 15.58 -6.18
CA ALA A 1 -9.42 14.49 -6.78
C ALA A 1 -9.04 13.15 -6.20
N LEU A 2 -8.22 12.33 -6.87
CA LEU A 2 -7.86 10.99 -6.34
C LEU A 2 -7.14 11.05 -5.00
N ILE A 3 -6.20 11.99 -4.85
CA ILE A 3 -5.42 12.16 -3.60
C ILE A 3 -6.34 12.44 -2.42
N ASP A 4 -7.40 13.21 -2.62
CA ASP A 4 -8.37 13.52 -1.56
C ASP A 4 -9.07 12.25 -1.06
N TYR A 5 -9.40 11.33 -1.94
CA TYR A 5 -9.98 10.04 -1.55
C TYR A 5 -8.97 9.16 -0.79
N PHE A 6 -7.71 9.12 -1.24
CA PHE A 6 -6.67 8.40 -0.50
C PHE A 6 -6.46 8.96 0.89
N ARG A 7 -6.42 10.28 1.04
CA ARG A 7 -6.31 10.94 2.36
C ARG A 7 -7.51 10.63 3.25
N LYS A 8 -8.71 10.77 2.70
CA LYS A 8 -9.97 10.51 3.43
C LYS A 8 -9.99 9.10 4.03
N TYR A 9 -9.72 8.11 3.22
CA TYR A 9 -9.80 6.71 3.66
C TYR A 9 -8.55 6.23 4.38
N GLY A 10 -7.40 6.80 4.07
CA GLY A 10 -6.17 6.60 4.85
C GLY A 10 -6.36 7.05 6.30
N ASP A 11 -6.94 8.23 6.50
CA ASP A 11 -7.24 8.75 7.83
C ASP A 11 -8.30 7.89 8.53
N LYS A 12 -9.35 7.51 7.80
CA LYS A 12 -10.44 6.69 8.37
C LYS A 12 -9.94 5.34 8.90
N TYR A 13 -9.04 4.70 8.19
CA TYR A 13 -8.55 3.36 8.52
C TYR A 13 -7.16 3.34 9.15
N ASP A 14 -6.63 4.51 9.48
CA ASP A 14 -5.31 4.66 10.10
C ASP A 14 -4.20 3.94 9.32
N ILE A 15 -4.16 4.19 8.03
CA ILE A 15 -3.09 3.73 7.14
C ILE A 15 -2.51 4.94 6.41
N ASP A 16 -1.19 5.00 6.29
CA ASP A 16 -0.52 6.07 5.55
C ASP A 16 -1.10 6.16 4.12
N TRP A 17 -1.78 7.27 3.82
CA TRP A 17 -2.46 7.47 2.53
C TRP A 17 -1.48 7.40 1.36
N LEU A 18 -0.23 7.85 1.55
CA LEU A 18 0.79 7.82 0.50
C LEU A 18 1.19 6.39 0.15
N LEU A 19 1.24 5.51 1.15
CA LEU A 19 1.50 4.09 0.95
C LEU A 19 0.37 3.43 0.14
N MET A 20 -0.87 3.82 0.42
CA MET A 20 -2.04 3.34 -0.34
C MET A 20 -2.05 3.88 -1.77
N ALA A 21 -1.69 5.15 -1.95
CA ALA A 21 -1.54 5.74 -3.29
C ALA A 21 -0.44 5.04 -4.09
N ALA A 22 0.67 4.69 -3.46
CA ALA A 22 1.74 3.90 -4.08
C ALA A 22 1.24 2.53 -4.54
N GLN A 23 0.40 1.87 -3.73
CA GLN A 23 -0.26 0.62 -4.14
C GLN A 23 -1.17 0.83 -5.35
N GLY A 24 -1.99 1.86 -5.33
CA GLY A 24 -2.86 2.20 -6.47
C GLY A 24 -2.06 2.46 -7.74
N TYR A 25 -0.92 3.12 -7.62
CA TYR A 25 -0.02 3.33 -8.74
C TYR A 25 0.54 2.01 -9.28
N GLN A 26 0.94 1.10 -8.41
CA GLN A 26 1.39 -0.24 -8.82
C GLN A 26 0.27 -1.03 -9.49
N GLU A 27 -0.95 -0.95 -8.96
CA GLU A 27 -2.09 -1.72 -9.48
C GLU A 27 -2.56 -1.24 -10.86
N SER A 28 -2.63 0.07 -11.07
CA SER A 28 -3.33 0.62 -12.24
C SER A 28 -2.70 1.89 -12.82
N ARG A 29 -1.56 2.36 -12.31
CA ARG A 29 -1.02 3.69 -12.61
C ARG A 29 -2.02 4.81 -12.24
N LEU A 30 -2.86 4.55 -11.24
CA LEU A 30 -3.96 5.43 -10.82
C LEU A 30 -5.02 5.65 -11.93
N ASP A 31 -5.12 4.72 -12.87
CA ASP A 31 -6.11 4.75 -13.95
C ASP A 31 -7.34 3.92 -13.56
N HIS A 32 -8.45 4.62 -13.28
CA HIS A 32 -9.68 3.93 -12.87
C HIS A 32 -10.34 3.13 -14.00
N ALA A 33 -9.98 3.38 -15.25
CA ALA A 33 -10.43 2.60 -16.39
C ALA A 33 -9.74 1.23 -16.51
N ALA A 34 -8.69 0.99 -15.73
CA ALA A 34 -7.95 -0.26 -15.77
C ALA A 34 -8.83 -1.47 -15.40
N ARG A 35 -8.72 -2.53 -16.19
CA ARG A 35 -9.41 -3.81 -15.97
C ARG A 35 -8.42 -4.94 -16.21
N SER A 36 -8.34 -5.90 -15.28
CA SER A 36 -7.50 -7.08 -15.49
C SER A 36 -8.24 -8.17 -16.25
N ALA A 37 -7.48 -9.11 -16.80
CA ALA A 37 -8.04 -10.27 -17.51
C ALA A 37 -8.93 -11.14 -16.60
N VAL A 38 -8.68 -11.14 -15.29
CA VAL A 38 -9.45 -11.91 -14.31
C VAL A 38 -10.60 -11.12 -13.69
N GLY A 39 -10.83 -9.88 -14.12
CA GLY A 39 -11.97 -9.07 -13.69
C GLY A 39 -11.72 -8.10 -12.56
N ALA A 40 -10.46 -7.84 -12.18
CA ALA A 40 -10.17 -6.79 -11.23
C ALA A 40 -10.46 -5.40 -11.81
N ILE A 41 -10.97 -4.49 -10.98
CA ILE A 41 -11.55 -3.21 -11.42
C ILE A 41 -10.79 -2.04 -10.78
N GLY A 42 -10.41 -1.08 -11.61
CA GLY A 42 -10.11 0.30 -11.25
C GLY A 42 -8.78 0.55 -10.56
N VAL A 43 -8.72 1.68 -9.89
CA VAL A 43 -7.49 2.21 -9.27
C VAL A 43 -6.81 1.19 -8.38
N MET A 44 -7.57 0.50 -7.54
CA MET A 44 -7.03 -0.47 -6.57
C MET A 44 -7.12 -1.92 -7.04
N GLN A 45 -7.60 -2.14 -8.27
CA GLN A 45 -7.77 -3.49 -8.84
C GLN A 45 -8.51 -4.43 -7.88
N VAL A 46 -9.74 -4.05 -7.54
CA VAL A 46 -10.60 -4.79 -6.62
C VAL A 46 -11.46 -5.78 -7.40
N MET A 47 -11.51 -7.02 -6.92
CA MET A 47 -12.44 -8.01 -7.50
C MET A 47 -13.88 -7.69 -7.08
N PRO A 48 -14.87 -7.90 -7.97
CA PRO A 48 -16.28 -7.61 -7.67
C PRO A 48 -16.80 -8.28 -6.40
N ALA A 49 -16.45 -9.54 -6.16
CA ALA A 49 -16.86 -10.26 -4.95
C ALA A 49 -16.28 -9.62 -3.68
N THR A 50 -15.01 -9.23 -3.71
CA THR A 50 -14.36 -8.55 -2.58
C THR A 50 -15.02 -7.20 -2.30
N GLY A 51 -15.30 -6.41 -3.34
CA GLY A 51 -15.98 -5.14 -3.19
C GLY A 51 -17.37 -5.29 -2.56
N LYS A 52 -18.11 -6.30 -2.97
CA LYS A 52 -19.42 -6.62 -2.42
C LYS A 52 -19.33 -7.00 -0.92
N ASP A 53 -18.39 -7.85 -0.57
CA ASP A 53 -18.18 -8.30 0.81
C ASP A 53 -17.79 -7.14 1.73
N LEU A 54 -17.05 -6.16 1.21
CA LEU A 54 -16.62 -5.00 1.99
C LEU A 54 -17.75 -3.97 2.23
N GLY A 55 -18.81 -4.02 1.44
CA GLY A 55 -19.98 -3.16 1.64
C GLY A 55 -19.73 -1.68 1.42
N VAL A 56 -18.84 -1.34 0.48
CA VAL A 56 -18.45 0.06 0.20
C VAL A 56 -19.26 0.73 -0.91
N GLY A 57 -20.21 0.01 -1.51
CA GLY A 57 -20.95 0.46 -2.67
C GLY A 57 -20.34 -0.04 -3.98
N ASP A 58 -20.64 0.67 -5.07
CA ASP A 58 -20.25 0.29 -6.42
C ASP A 58 -18.77 0.61 -6.69
N ILE A 59 -17.93 -0.42 -6.80
CA ILE A 59 -16.48 -0.26 -7.03
C ILE A 59 -16.14 0.19 -8.46
N THR A 60 -17.10 0.31 -9.36
CA THR A 60 -16.89 0.99 -10.65
C THR A 60 -16.82 2.51 -10.47
N GLU A 61 -17.27 3.02 -9.33
CA GLU A 61 -17.07 4.41 -8.91
C GLU A 61 -15.71 4.53 -8.24
N VAL A 62 -14.96 5.58 -8.58
CA VAL A 62 -13.57 5.74 -8.12
C VAL A 62 -13.45 5.84 -6.61
N GLU A 63 -14.32 6.60 -5.96
CA GLU A 63 -14.28 6.73 -4.49
C GLU A 63 -14.52 5.40 -3.79
N ALA A 64 -15.55 4.66 -4.21
CA ALA A 64 -15.86 3.35 -3.64
C ALA A 64 -14.72 2.34 -3.87
N ASN A 65 -14.06 2.42 -5.03
CA ASN A 65 -12.93 1.57 -5.37
C ASN A 65 -11.74 1.80 -4.43
N ILE A 66 -11.36 3.06 -4.23
CA ILE A 66 -10.27 3.44 -3.32
C ILE A 66 -10.64 3.05 -1.87
N HIS A 67 -11.89 3.30 -1.46
CA HIS A 67 -12.40 2.89 -0.15
C HIS A 67 -12.26 1.36 0.02
N ALA A 68 -12.68 0.58 -0.96
CA ALA A 68 -12.58 -0.87 -0.91
C ALA A 68 -11.14 -1.35 -0.73
N GLY A 69 -10.21 -0.82 -1.52
CA GLY A 69 -8.80 -1.22 -1.44
C GLY A 69 -8.19 -0.92 -0.08
N ILE A 70 -8.42 0.26 0.47
CA ILE A 70 -7.88 0.66 1.78
C ILE A 70 -8.54 -0.12 2.92
N LYS A 71 -9.86 -0.28 2.88
CA LYS A 71 -10.59 -1.09 3.86
C LYS A 71 -10.11 -2.54 3.88
N TYR A 72 -9.87 -3.11 2.70
CA TYR A 72 -9.37 -4.48 2.57
C TYR A 72 -7.96 -4.62 3.14
N MET A 73 -7.08 -3.66 2.86
CA MET A 73 -5.74 -3.62 3.44
C MET A 73 -5.80 -3.57 4.98
N ARG A 74 -6.64 -2.70 5.54
CA ARG A 74 -6.81 -2.63 7.00
C ARG A 74 -7.29 -3.95 7.56
N TRP A 75 -8.28 -4.55 6.92
CA TRP A 75 -8.82 -5.84 7.34
C TRP A 75 -7.75 -6.94 7.34
N MET A 76 -6.95 -7.04 6.26
CA MET A 76 -5.88 -8.03 6.19
C MET A 76 -4.80 -7.80 7.23
N MET A 77 -4.40 -6.56 7.45
CA MET A 77 -3.39 -6.20 8.46
C MET A 77 -3.86 -6.64 9.85
N ASP A 78 -5.13 -6.42 10.18
CA ASP A 78 -5.67 -6.78 11.49
C ASP A 78 -5.93 -8.27 11.62
N HIS A 79 -6.57 -8.85 10.61
CA HIS A 79 -7.05 -10.24 10.65
C HIS A 79 -5.91 -11.24 10.60
N TYR A 80 -4.95 -11.05 9.70
CA TYR A 80 -3.85 -12.00 9.52
C TYR A 80 -2.60 -11.64 10.30
N TYR A 81 -2.35 -10.37 10.56
CA TYR A 81 -1.08 -9.89 11.11
C TYR A 81 -1.22 -9.06 12.38
N GLY A 82 -2.46 -8.81 12.85
CA GLY A 82 -2.72 -7.96 14.01
C GLY A 82 -2.01 -8.42 15.28
N ASP A 83 -2.00 -9.73 15.54
CA ASP A 83 -1.40 -10.32 16.73
C ASP A 83 0.06 -10.73 16.55
N GLU A 84 0.61 -10.55 15.35
CA GLU A 84 1.99 -10.91 15.07
C GLU A 84 2.97 -9.83 15.55
N PRO A 85 4.16 -10.22 16.06
CA PRO A 85 5.16 -9.26 16.52
C PRO A 85 5.89 -8.61 15.35
N MET A 86 5.15 -7.88 14.54
CA MET A 86 5.64 -7.18 13.35
C MET A 86 5.63 -5.68 13.59
N THR A 87 6.53 -4.96 12.91
CA THR A 87 6.44 -3.51 12.80
C THR A 87 5.20 -3.12 11.98
N LYS A 88 4.74 -1.87 12.10
CA LYS A 88 3.66 -1.35 11.25
C LYS A 88 3.98 -1.51 9.77
N LEU A 89 5.23 -1.22 9.39
CA LEU A 89 5.68 -1.37 8.00
C LEU A 89 5.57 -2.82 7.54
N ASP A 90 6.09 -3.77 8.31
CA ASP A 90 6.03 -5.17 7.92
C ASP A 90 4.59 -5.68 7.82
N LYS A 91 3.69 -5.27 8.70
CA LYS A 91 2.25 -5.59 8.57
C LYS A 91 1.70 -5.13 7.23
N ALA A 92 2.06 -3.93 6.79
CA ALA A 92 1.65 -3.40 5.49
C ALA A 92 2.29 -4.19 4.34
N LEU A 93 3.59 -4.49 4.41
CA LEU A 93 4.29 -5.25 3.37
C LEU A 93 3.72 -6.66 3.21
N PHE A 94 3.44 -7.36 4.32
CA PHE A 94 2.80 -8.67 4.28
C PHE A 94 1.36 -8.58 3.75
N ALA A 95 0.63 -7.52 4.09
CA ALA A 95 -0.71 -7.30 3.54
C ALA A 95 -0.67 -7.04 2.03
N PHE A 96 0.31 -6.30 1.52
CA PHE A 96 0.53 -6.14 0.07
C PHE A 96 0.79 -7.49 -0.60
N ALA A 97 1.68 -8.29 -0.03
CA ALA A 97 1.97 -9.62 -0.56
C ALA A 97 0.70 -10.50 -0.57
N SER A 98 -0.11 -10.42 0.47
CA SER A 98 -1.36 -11.16 0.59
C SER A 98 -2.43 -10.65 -0.39
N TYR A 99 -2.47 -9.35 -0.65
CA TYR A 99 -3.34 -8.74 -1.65
C TYR A 99 -3.05 -9.30 -3.04
N ASN A 100 -1.78 -9.48 -3.37
CA ASN A 100 -1.30 -9.95 -4.66
C ASN A 100 -1.36 -11.48 -4.81
N ALA A 101 -0.87 -12.22 -3.81
CA ALA A 101 -0.66 -13.67 -3.91
C ALA A 101 -1.64 -14.51 -3.08
N GLY A 102 -2.43 -13.89 -2.22
CA GLY A 102 -3.34 -14.59 -1.31
C GLY A 102 -2.74 -14.84 0.06
N ALA A 103 -3.53 -14.58 1.12
CA ALA A 103 -3.08 -14.65 2.50
C ALA A 103 -2.68 -16.07 2.92
N GLY A 104 -3.39 -17.10 2.44
CA GLY A 104 -3.08 -18.49 2.75
C GLY A 104 -1.70 -18.91 2.26
N ARG A 105 -1.37 -18.51 1.03
CA ARG A 105 -0.06 -18.80 0.44
C ARG A 105 1.05 -18.09 1.19
N ILE A 106 0.88 -16.80 1.50
CA ILE A 106 1.88 -16.05 2.27
C ILE A 106 2.06 -16.65 3.68
N SER A 107 0.98 -17.08 4.34
CA SER A 107 1.07 -17.75 5.64
C SER A 107 1.96 -19.00 5.59
N GLN A 108 1.81 -19.83 4.56
CA GLN A 108 2.65 -21.02 4.38
C GLN A 108 4.11 -20.65 4.14
N LEU A 109 4.36 -19.61 3.34
CA LEU A 109 5.72 -19.16 3.03
C LEU A 109 6.41 -18.53 4.24
N ARG A 110 5.67 -17.88 5.14
CA ARG A 110 6.19 -17.42 6.43
C ARG A 110 6.65 -18.59 7.30
N LYS A 111 5.88 -19.66 7.36
CA LYS A 111 6.27 -20.88 8.09
C LYS A 111 7.53 -21.49 7.52
N GLU A 112 7.65 -21.54 6.19
CA GLU A 112 8.85 -22.05 5.53
C GLU A 112 10.07 -21.15 5.82
N ALA A 113 9.89 -19.85 5.85
CA ALA A 113 10.95 -18.90 6.21
C ALA A 113 11.51 -19.20 7.61
N ALA A 114 10.63 -19.43 8.58
CA ALA A 114 11.03 -19.80 9.94
C ALA A 114 11.84 -21.12 9.94
N LYS A 115 11.42 -22.11 9.17
CA LYS A 115 12.14 -23.39 9.05
C LYS A 115 13.53 -23.22 8.43
N ARG A 116 13.71 -22.21 7.57
CA ARG A 116 15.00 -21.88 6.94
C ARG A 116 15.90 -21.00 7.83
N GLY A 117 15.44 -20.66 9.03
CA GLY A 117 16.20 -19.78 9.94
C GLY A 117 16.07 -18.30 9.63
N LEU A 118 15.09 -17.92 8.78
CA LEU A 118 14.76 -16.53 8.49
C LEU A 118 13.68 -16.02 9.45
N ASP A 119 13.56 -14.69 9.58
CA ASP A 119 12.53 -14.11 10.45
C ASP A 119 11.17 -14.09 9.73
N PRO A 120 10.17 -14.86 10.23
CA PRO A 120 8.85 -14.92 9.59
C PRO A 120 8.03 -13.62 9.73
N ASN A 121 8.49 -12.68 10.56
CA ASN A 121 7.82 -11.40 10.83
C ASN A 121 8.47 -10.22 10.11
N VAL A 122 9.48 -10.45 9.29
CA VAL A 122 10.18 -9.44 8.51
C VAL A 122 10.11 -9.81 7.04
N TRP A 123 9.65 -8.86 6.22
CA TRP A 123 9.52 -9.11 4.78
C TRP A 123 10.88 -9.03 4.07
N PHE A 124 11.53 -7.86 4.09
CA PHE A 124 12.76 -7.65 3.33
C PHE A 124 13.89 -8.55 3.82
N HIS A 125 14.52 -9.23 2.87
CA HIS A 125 15.64 -10.14 3.08
C HIS A 125 15.32 -11.37 3.95
N ASN A 126 14.04 -11.56 4.28
CA ASN A 126 13.57 -12.71 5.04
C ASN A 126 12.49 -13.46 4.25
N VAL A 127 11.21 -13.25 4.54
CA VAL A 127 10.13 -13.96 3.82
C VAL A 127 10.17 -13.65 2.32
N GLU A 128 10.62 -12.49 1.93
CA GLU A 128 10.83 -12.09 0.53
C GLU A 128 11.63 -13.15 -0.26
N PHE A 129 12.70 -13.67 0.30
CA PHE A 129 13.53 -14.69 -0.36
C PHE A 129 12.78 -15.99 -0.61
N VAL A 130 11.99 -16.42 0.36
CA VAL A 130 11.19 -17.64 0.25
C VAL A 130 10.09 -17.48 -0.80
N VAL A 131 9.46 -16.32 -0.81
CA VAL A 131 8.41 -16.01 -1.81
C VAL A 131 9.00 -16.04 -3.21
N ALA A 132 10.14 -15.36 -3.43
CA ALA A 132 10.82 -15.37 -4.72
C ALA A 132 11.20 -16.78 -5.17
N ASP A 133 11.71 -17.59 -4.24
CA ASP A 133 12.13 -18.96 -4.52
C ASP A 133 10.94 -19.86 -4.89
N ARG A 134 9.83 -19.76 -4.15
CA ARG A 134 8.71 -20.69 -4.28
C ARG A 134 7.68 -20.31 -5.33
N ILE A 135 7.40 -19.01 -5.50
CA ILE A 135 6.33 -18.56 -6.40
C ILE A 135 6.79 -17.56 -7.45
N GLY A 136 8.10 -17.29 -7.53
CA GLY A 136 8.67 -16.41 -8.56
C GLY A 136 8.69 -14.95 -8.16
N SER A 137 8.96 -14.09 -9.14
CA SER A 137 9.29 -12.69 -8.91
C SER A 137 8.09 -11.73 -8.84
N GLU A 138 6.91 -12.15 -9.26
CA GLU A 138 5.75 -11.25 -9.37
C GLU A 138 5.40 -10.55 -8.06
N THR A 139 5.22 -11.33 -7.00
CA THR A 139 4.83 -10.79 -5.69
C THR A 139 5.92 -9.95 -5.05
N VAL A 140 7.17 -10.39 -5.11
CA VAL A 140 8.30 -9.63 -4.56
C VAL A 140 8.51 -8.32 -5.33
N THR A 141 8.31 -8.33 -6.64
CA THR A 141 8.36 -7.12 -7.46
C THR A 141 7.22 -6.17 -7.12
N TYR A 142 6.01 -6.70 -6.95
CA TYR A 142 4.82 -5.94 -6.54
C TYR A 142 5.08 -5.19 -5.22
N VAL A 143 5.50 -5.88 -4.19
CA VAL A 143 5.80 -5.28 -2.87
C VAL A 143 6.96 -4.29 -2.96
N GLY A 144 8.03 -4.67 -3.65
CA GLY A 144 9.22 -3.83 -3.82
C GLY A 144 8.92 -2.53 -4.58
N ASN A 145 8.08 -2.59 -5.61
CA ASN A 145 7.68 -1.43 -6.39
C ASN A 145 6.83 -0.46 -5.56
N ILE A 146 5.87 -0.98 -4.79
CA ILE A 146 5.04 -0.14 -3.90
C ILE A 146 5.94 0.62 -2.92
N TYR A 147 6.85 -0.08 -2.26
CA TYR A 147 7.77 0.54 -1.31
C TYR A 147 8.67 1.59 -1.99
N LYS A 148 9.18 1.28 -3.17
CA LYS A 148 9.99 2.21 -3.97
C LYS A 148 9.22 3.48 -4.32
N TYR A 149 7.99 3.36 -4.80
CA TYR A 149 7.13 4.51 -5.11
C TYR A 149 6.83 5.33 -3.86
N TYR A 150 6.53 4.65 -2.76
CA TYR A 150 6.28 5.32 -1.47
C TYR A 150 7.47 6.18 -1.05
N ILE A 151 8.68 5.60 -1.04
CA ILE A 151 9.89 6.33 -0.66
C ILE A 151 10.15 7.50 -1.60
N ALA A 152 10.03 7.31 -2.91
CA ALA A 152 10.26 8.36 -3.89
C ALA A 152 9.30 9.55 -3.70
N TYR A 153 8.00 9.28 -3.57
CA TYR A 153 7.00 10.32 -3.36
C TYR A 153 7.14 11.00 -2.00
N HIS A 154 7.46 10.24 -0.97
CA HIS A 154 7.69 10.78 0.38
C HIS A 154 8.83 11.81 0.37
N LEU A 155 9.95 11.48 -0.26
CA LEU A 155 11.09 12.38 -0.39
C LEU A 155 10.75 13.63 -1.22
N LEU A 156 9.98 13.49 -2.30
CA LEU A 156 9.55 14.62 -3.12
C LEU A 156 8.64 15.58 -2.33
N ILE A 157 7.72 15.05 -1.54
CA ILE A 157 6.83 15.85 -0.70
C ILE A 157 7.62 16.59 0.37
N GLU A 158 8.55 15.92 1.07
CA GLU A 158 9.43 16.56 2.05
C GLU A 158 10.25 17.69 1.44
N ALA A 159 10.88 17.46 0.29
CA ALA A 159 11.67 18.47 -0.40
C ALA A 159 10.82 19.68 -0.82
N ARG A 160 9.59 19.46 -1.25
CA ARG A 160 8.64 20.53 -1.58
C ARG A 160 8.26 21.35 -0.37
N ASP A 161 7.95 20.69 0.76
CA ASP A 161 7.58 21.35 2.00
C ASP A 161 8.75 22.19 2.54
N GLU A 162 9.97 21.68 2.51
CA GLU A 162 11.17 22.41 2.89
C GLU A 162 11.36 23.68 2.02
N ARG A 163 11.15 23.58 0.73
CA ARG A 163 11.22 24.73 -0.19
C ARG A 163 10.16 25.78 0.11
N GLU A 164 8.94 25.35 0.38
CA GLU A 164 7.84 26.27 0.74
C GLU A 164 8.14 26.99 2.05
N GLN A 165 8.64 26.27 3.06
CA GLN A 165 9.06 26.85 4.34
C GLN A 165 10.20 27.85 4.16
N ALA A 166 11.19 27.55 3.33
CA ALA A 166 12.30 28.45 3.04
C ALA A 166 11.80 29.74 2.35
N ARG A 167 10.89 29.63 1.38
CA ARG A 167 10.26 30.78 0.73
C ARG A 167 9.50 31.65 1.72
N GLU A 168 8.74 31.04 2.61
CA GLU A 168 7.99 31.72 3.67
C GLU A 168 8.91 32.52 4.57
N LYS A 169 10.01 31.91 5.01
CA LYS A 169 11.03 32.60 5.83
C LYS A 169 11.66 33.79 5.09
N MET A 170 12.01 33.60 3.83
CA MET A 170 12.58 34.68 3.00
C MET A 170 11.60 35.83 2.84
N LYS A 171 10.33 35.52 2.57
CA LYS A 171 9.26 36.51 2.47
C LYS A 171 9.11 37.30 3.77
N ASN A 172 9.04 36.62 4.90
CA ASN A 172 8.92 37.26 6.21
C ASN A 172 10.12 38.15 6.55
N LEU A 173 11.34 37.75 6.17
CA LEU A 173 12.53 38.58 6.34
C LEU A 173 12.45 39.86 5.51
N ASN A 174 12.00 39.79 4.28
CA ASN A 174 11.84 40.95 3.40
C ASN A 174 10.74 41.90 3.90
N GLU A 175 9.63 41.37 4.37
CA GLU A 175 8.51 42.14 4.92
C GLU A 175 8.84 42.76 6.27
N GLY A 176 9.72 42.16 7.05
CA GLY A 176 10.19 42.65 8.34
C GLY A 176 11.35 43.64 8.26
N ALA A 177 11.89 43.94 7.07
CA ALA A 177 12.97 44.91 6.88
C ALA A 177 12.44 46.33 7.00
N PRO A 178 13.09 47.22 7.77
CA PRO A 178 12.68 48.64 7.87
C PRO A 178 12.93 49.41 6.57
#